data_f1b7d2fcbeaf13e2f594a99a4a761d5c
#
_entry.id   f1b7d2fcbeaf13e2f594a99a4a761d5c
#
_cell.length_a   1.000
_cell.length_b   1.000
_cell.length_c   1.000
_cell.angle_alpha   90.00
_cell.angle_beta   90.00
_cell.angle_gamma   90.00
#
_symmetry.space_group_name_H-M   'P 1'
#
loop_
_entity.id
_entity.type
_entity.pdbx_description
1 polymer ?
#
loop_
_entity_poly.entity_id
_entity_poly.type
_entity_poly.pdbx_seq_one_letter_code
_entity_poly.pdbx_strand_id
1 'polypeptide(L)'
;MLTGFVSEIHAQSRLTPASALTAKYKIKYRYYINKLLHQNDADFYYFAFEIRPSFHGESFCFYNIQKEEVVYRIAQRSIYYTNSNMINNNDSDKKKKKEIFPNSNNIEVTEYRCPLSKDIAKHFKQLFEAATISSSVLAKRFGSDGIMYQIYSGNLWSAECWSPKENTNCGKLVQILKKITEYTKENKPKEIEKMIPEVDELCKTFEALYPKI
;
A
#
# COMPACT_ATOMS: atom_id res chain seq x y z
N MET A 1 -8.08 3.23 34.64
CA MET A 1 -8.58 3.09 33.25
C MET A 1 -7.96 4.09 32.23
N LEU A 2 -6.74 4.57 32.44
CA LEU A 2 -6.08 5.54 31.52
C LEU A 2 -4.94 4.96 30.68
N THR A 3 -4.52 3.72 30.93
CA THR A 3 -3.36 3.10 30.26
C THR A 3 -3.66 2.61 28.83
N GLY A 4 -4.92 2.33 28.48
CA GLY A 4 -5.28 1.86 27.15
C GLY A 4 -5.23 2.92 26.05
N PHE A 5 -5.58 4.17 26.35
CA PHE A 5 -5.63 5.25 25.37
C PHE A 5 -4.24 5.73 24.91
N VAL A 6 -3.27 5.76 25.81
CA VAL A 6 -1.90 6.19 25.50
C VAL A 6 -1.20 5.17 24.58
N SER A 7 -1.42 3.86 24.82
CA SER A 7 -0.85 2.80 23.99
C SER A 7 -1.43 2.80 22.56
N GLU A 8 -2.70 3.18 22.39
CA GLU A 8 -3.34 3.26 21.08
C GLU A 8 -2.79 4.40 20.20
N ILE A 9 -2.51 5.56 20.79
CA ILE A 9 -1.94 6.70 20.07
C ILE A 9 -0.51 6.37 19.63
N HIS A 10 0.29 5.75 20.49
CA HIS A 10 1.65 5.33 20.14
C HIS A 10 1.70 4.26 19.06
N ALA A 11 0.75 3.31 19.05
CA ALA A 11 0.71 2.25 18.06
C ALA A 11 0.43 2.77 16.63
N GLN A 12 -0.25 3.93 16.47
CA GLN A 12 -0.53 4.52 15.14
C GLN A 12 0.43 5.66 14.76
N SER A 13 1.37 6.00 15.60
CA SER A 13 2.42 6.96 15.26
C SER A 13 3.49 6.37 14.33
N ARG A 14 3.58 5.04 14.25
CA ARG A 14 4.55 4.30 13.43
C ARG A 14 3.84 3.25 12.59
N LEU A 15 4.43 2.96 11.43
CA LEU A 15 4.06 1.80 10.62
C LEU A 15 4.59 0.50 11.25
N THR A 16 4.04 -0.62 10.82
CA THR A 16 4.58 -1.95 11.13
C THR A 16 5.42 -2.43 9.94
N PRO A 17 6.61 -3.04 10.16
CA PRO A 17 7.33 -3.71 9.08
C PRO A 17 6.42 -4.74 8.41
N ALA A 18 6.36 -4.74 7.08
CA ALA A 18 5.51 -5.68 6.36
C ALA A 18 5.97 -7.11 6.62
N SER A 19 5.04 -7.95 7.05
CA SER A 19 5.34 -9.35 7.37
C SER A 19 5.56 -10.16 6.10
N ALA A 20 6.56 -11.06 6.12
CA ALA A 20 6.71 -12.06 5.08
C ALA A 20 5.43 -12.91 4.97
N LEU A 21 4.92 -13.08 3.75
CA LEU A 21 3.70 -13.85 3.50
C LEU A 21 4.04 -15.34 3.53
N THR A 22 3.76 -16.01 4.63
CA THR A 22 4.10 -17.44 4.82
C THR A 22 2.96 -18.40 4.52
N ALA A 23 1.69 -17.96 4.62
CA ALA A 23 0.55 -18.82 4.36
C ALA A 23 0.31 -19.04 2.85
N LYS A 24 0.03 -20.30 2.45
CA LYS A 24 -0.16 -20.70 1.04
C LYS A 24 -1.15 -19.82 0.25
N TYR A 25 -2.27 -19.42 0.86
CA TYR A 25 -3.26 -18.54 0.23
C TYR A 25 -2.71 -17.11 0.03
N LYS A 26 -1.86 -16.63 0.94
CA LYS A 26 -1.22 -15.31 0.84
C LYS A 26 -0.22 -15.28 -0.31
N ILE A 27 0.48 -16.39 -0.57
CA ILE A 27 1.41 -16.52 -1.70
C ILE A 27 0.63 -16.42 -3.03
N LYS A 28 -0.50 -17.15 -3.15
CA LYS A 28 -1.36 -17.06 -4.35
C LYS A 28 -1.93 -15.66 -4.54
N TYR A 29 -2.46 -15.05 -3.49
CA TYR A 29 -2.96 -13.68 -3.52
C TYR A 29 -1.89 -12.70 -3.98
N ARG A 30 -0.67 -12.79 -3.42
CA ARG A 30 0.46 -11.94 -3.81
C ARG A 30 0.86 -12.14 -5.27
N TYR A 31 0.82 -13.37 -5.77
CA TYR A 31 1.05 -13.64 -7.19
C TYR A 31 0.08 -12.86 -8.09
N TYR A 32 -1.23 -12.83 -7.75
CA TYR A 32 -2.21 -12.08 -8.54
C TYR A 32 -2.06 -10.57 -8.40
N ILE A 33 -1.76 -10.05 -7.22
CA ILE A 33 -1.43 -8.64 -7.03
C ILE A 33 -0.26 -8.26 -7.96
N ASN A 34 0.81 -9.04 -7.95
CA ASN A 34 1.98 -8.78 -8.79
C ASN A 34 1.62 -8.85 -10.28
N LYS A 35 0.88 -9.88 -10.70
CA LYS A 35 0.50 -10.07 -12.11
C LYS A 35 -0.42 -8.96 -12.63
N LEU A 36 -1.41 -8.55 -11.83
CA LEU A 36 -2.46 -7.63 -12.28
C LEU A 36 -2.10 -6.16 -12.04
N LEU A 37 -1.51 -5.84 -10.90
CA LEU A 37 -1.24 -4.46 -10.49
C LEU A 37 0.21 -4.05 -10.72
N HIS A 38 1.19 -4.90 -10.40
CA HIS A 38 2.60 -4.57 -10.61
C HIS A 38 3.05 -4.79 -12.05
N GLN A 39 2.49 -5.76 -12.79
CA GLN A 39 2.71 -6.03 -14.22
C GLN A 39 4.19 -6.15 -14.64
N ASN A 40 5.04 -6.71 -13.76
CA ASN A 40 6.50 -6.82 -13.97
C ASN A 40 7.25 -5.48 -14.09
N ASP A 41 6.60 -4.34 -13.84
CA ASP A 41 7.26 -3.03 -13.75
C ASP A 41 8.15 -2.92 -12.50
N ALA A 42 8.35 -4.05 -11.81
CA ALA A 42 8.88 -4.15 -10.45
C ALA A 42 10.32 -3.66 -10.29
N ASP A 43 11.05 -3.39 -11.36
CA ASP A 43 12.49 -3.29 -11.21
C ASP A 43 12.96 -1.95 -10.66
N PHE A 44 12.15 -0.85 -10.69
CA PHE A 44 12.67 0.45 -10.26
C PHE A 44 11.60 1.44 -9.77
N TYR A 45 10.82 1.05 -8.74
CA TYR A 45 9.98 2.04 -8.08
C TYR A 45 10.84 3.01 -7.27
N TYR A 46 10.76 4.28 -7.60
CA TYR A 46 11.38 5.32 -6.80
C TYR A 46 10.67 5.50 -5.45
N PHE A 47 9.34 5.43 -5.48
CA PHE A 47 8.43 5.17 -4.37
C PHE A 47 7.21 4.41 -4.86
N ALA A 48 6.58 3.62 -4.00
CA ALA A 48 5.34 2.92 -4.34
C ALA A 48 4.49 2.63 -3.10
N PHE A 49 3.19 2.40 -3.31
CA PHE A 49 2.29 1.94 -2.26
C PHE A 49 1.14 1.11 -2.81
N GLU A 50 0.63 0.21 -1.99
CA GLU A 50 -0.58 -0.56 -2.23
C GLU A 50 -1.69 -0.12 -1.28
N ILE A 51 -2.93 -0.13 -1.77
CA ILE A 51 -4.14 0.03 -0.98
C ILE A 51 -4.95 -1.25 -1.14
N ARG A 52 -5.17 -1.98 -0.04
CA ARG A 52 -5.87 -3.27 0.00
C ARG A 52 -7.09 -3.18 0.90
N PRO A 53 -8.24 -2.74 0.38
CA PRO A 53 -9.50 -2.73 1.12
C PRO A 53 -10.05 -4.15 1.29
N SER A 54 -10.78 -4.42 2.39
CA SER A 54 -11.34 -5.74 2.65
C SER A 54 -12.36 -6.19 1.60
N PHE A 55 -13.14 -5.29 0.99
CA PHE A 55 -14.29 -5.63 0.14
C PHE A 55 -14.28 -5.02 -1.27
N HIS A 56 -13.31 -4.19 -1.59
CA HIS A 56 -13.21 -3.50 -2.88
C HIS A 56 -11.97 -3.93 -3.64
N GLY A 57 -11.82 -3.45 -4.86
CA GLY A 57 -10.63 -3.70 -5.67
C GLY A 57 -9.37 -3.11 -5.03
N GLU A 58 -8.33 -3.90 -5.00
CA GLU A 58 -7.00 -3.49 -4.58
C GLU A 58 -6.39 -2.54 -5.60
N SER A 59 -5.49 -1.70 -5.15
CA SER A 59 -4.80 -0.76 -6.03
C SER A 59 -3.32 -0.63 -5.72
N PHE A 60 -2.57 -0.17 -6.71
CA PHE A 60 -1.15 0.05 -6.65
C PHE A 60 -0.79 1.38 -7.30
N CYS A 61 0.01 2.17 -6.63
CA CYS A 61 0.51 3.44 -7.11
C CYS A 61 2.02 3.47 -7.00
N PHE A 62 2.70 3.93 -8.04
CA PHE A 62 4.15 4.02 -8.07
C PHE A 62 4.64 5.19 -8.93
N TYR A 63 5.84 5.65 -8.66
CA TYR A 63 6.54 6.61 -9.50
C TYR A 63 7.51 5.90 -10.45
N ASN A 64 7.28 6.08 -11.75
CA ASN A 64 8.17 5.59 -12.80
C ASN A 64 9.26 6.64 -13.07
N ILE A 65 10.48 6.34 -12.61
CA ILE A 65 11.61 7.29 -12.71
C ILE A 65 12.07 7.52 -14.16
N GLN A 66 11.86 6.56 -15.06
CA GLN A 66 12.29 6.68 -16.46
C GLN A 66 11.35 7.57 -17.27
N LYS A 67 10.06 7.56 -16.93
CA LYS A 67 9.02 8.34 -17.63
C LYS A 67 8.62 9.61 -16.89
N GLU A 68 9.17 9.82 -15.69
CA GLU A 68 8.81 10.94 -14.82
C GLU A 68 7.28 11.08 -14.64
N GLU A 69 6.63 9.98 -14.27
CA GLU A 69 5.18 9.94 -14.08
C GLU A 69 4.79 9.11 -12.84
N VAL A 70 3.71 9.51 -12.20
CA VAL A 70 2.99 8.67 -11.24
C VAL A 70 2.02 7.79 -12.01
N VAL A 71 2.04 6.50 -11.75
CA VAL A 71 1.11 5.51 -12.32
C VAL A 71 0.25 4.96 -11.20
N TYR A 72 -1.07 4.99 -11.38
CA TYR A 72 -2.04 4.43 -10.45
C TYR A 72 -2.89 3.36 -11.15
N ARG A 73 -2.90 2.14 -10.61
CA ARG A 73 -3.67 1.01 -11.10
C ARG A 73 -4.68 0.58 -10.05
N ILE A 74 -5.91 0.33 -10.46
CA ILE A 74 -6.98 -0.14 -9.58
C ILE A 74 -7.73 -1.30 -10.22
N ALA A 75 -7.90 -2.39 -9.49
CA ALA A 75 -8.75 -3.51 -9.87
C ALA A 75 -10.23 -3.15 -9.68
N GLN A 76 -11.09 -3.46 -10.64
CA GLN A 76 -12.53 -3.15 -10.55
C GLN A 76 -13.27 -3.92 -9.45
N ARG A 77 -12.72 -5.06 -9.02
CA ARG A 77 -13.24 -5.87 -7.91
C ARG A 77 -12.09 -6.48 -7.10
N SER A 78 -12.40 -6.93 -5.89
CA SER A 78 -11.38 -7.50 -5.01
C SER A 78 -10.75 -8.75 -5.61
N ILE A 79 -9.42 -8.70 -5.75
CA ILE A 79 -8.57 -9.81 -6.15
C ILE A 79 -8.62 -10.89 -5.06
N TYR A 80 -8.65 -10.49 -3.78
CA TYR A 80 -8.72 -11.41 -2.64
C TYR A 80 -9.99 -12.25 -2.66
N TYR A 81 -11.17 -11.62 -2.74
CA TYR A 81 -12.46 -12.33 -2.71
C TYR A 81 -12.69 -13.19 -3.95
N THR A 82 -12.30 -12.70 -5.11
CA THR A 82 -12.41 -13.47 -6.36
C THR A 82 -11.61 -14.76 -6.27
N ASN A 83 -10.49 -14.77 -5.56
CA ASN A 83 -9.66 -15.94 -5.36
C ASN A 83 -10.07 -16.80 -4.16
N SER A 84 -10.58 -16.21 -3.05
CA SER A 84 -10.95 -16.95 -1.83
C SER A 84 -12.22 -17.80 -2.00
N ASN A 85 -13.23 -17.29 -2.71
CA ASN A 85 -14.47 -18.04 -3.02
C ASN A 85 -14.21 -19.31 -3.82
N MET A 86 -13.11 -19.39 -4.54
CA MET A 86 -12.73 -20.58 -5.31
C MET A 86 -11.94 -21.60 -4.49
N ILE A 87 -11.33 -21.20 -3.38
CA ILE A 87 -10.65 -22.12 -2.45
C ILE A 87 -11.70 -22.89 -1.64
N ASN A 88 -12.79 -22.24 -1.23
CA ASN A 88 -13.82 -22.83 -0.37
C ASN A 88 -14.78 -23.77 -1.13
N ASN A 89 -14.98 -23.58 -2.44
CA ASN A 89 -15.83 -24.45 -3.25
C ASN A 89 -15.17 -25.77 -3.66
N ASN A 90 -13.88 -25.97 -3.38
CA ASN A 90 -13.15 -27.19 -3.78
C ASN A 90 -13.02 -28.24 -2.66
N ASP A 91 -13.53 -27.99 -1.43
CA ASP A 91 -13.37 -28.94 -0.33
C ASP A 91 -14.48 -30.03 -0.31
N SER A 92 -15.55 -29.90 -1.10
CA SER A 92 -16.65 -30.89 -1.11
C SER A 92 -16.47 -32.05 -2.10
N ASP A 93 -15.51 -31.98 -3.05
CA ASP A 93 -15.28 -33.06 -4.02
C ASP A 93 -13.83 -33.48 -4.13
N LYS A 94 -13.43 -34.45 -3.31
CA LYS A 94 -12.06 -35.01 -3.27
C LYS A 94 -11.60 -35.76 -4.54
N LYS A 95 -12.35 -35.73 -5.65
CA LYS A 95 -12.05 -36.57 -6.83
C LYS A 95 -11.68 -35.85 -8.13
N LYS A 96 -11.67 -34.52 -8.19
CA LYS A 96 -11.17 -33.81 -9.40
C LYS A 96 -10.25 -32.64 -9.02
N LYS A 97 -9.01 -32.98 -8.63
CA LYS A 97 -7.91 -31.99 -8.63
C LYS A 97 -7.52 -31.62 -10.06
N LYS A 98 -8.35 -30.90 -10.79
CA LYS A 98 -7.84 -29.93 -11.76
C LYS A 98 -7.67 -28.65 -10.97
N GLU A 99 -6.44 -28.19 -10.77
CA GLU A 99 -6.15 -26.82 -10.32
C GLU A 99 -6.71 -25.86 -11.37
N ILE A 100 -8.00 -25.58 -11.26
CA ILE A 100 -8.61 -24.51 -12.06
C ILE A 100 -8.13 -23.24 -11.37
N PHE A 101 -6.99 -22.74 -11.84
CA PHE A 101 -6.67 -21.34 -11.61
C PHE A 101 -7.83 -20.54 -12.18
N PRO A 102 -8.58 -19.79 -11.34
CA PRO A 102 -9.61 -18.95 -11.89
C PRO A 102 -8.95 -18.06 -12.92
N ASN A 103 -9.62 -17.91 -14.04
CA ASN A 103 -9.17 -17.01 -15.09
C ASN A 103 -8.99 -15.61 -14.47
N SER A 104 -7.76 -15.26 -14.11
CA SER A 104 -7.38 -13.90 -13.73
C SER A 104 -7.74 -12.90 -14.84
N ASN A 105 -8.07 -13.40 -16.01
CA ASN A 105 -8.55 -12.67 -17.19
C ASN A 105 -9.88 -11.94 -16.97
N ASN A 106 -10.58 -12.19 -15.86
CA ASN A 106 -11.87 -11.56 -15.56
C ASN A 106 -11.78 -10.39 -14.57
N ILE A 107 -10.60 -10.01 -14.10
CA ILE A 107 -10.42 -8.82 -13.26
C ILE A 107 -9.80 -7.74 -14.14
N GLU A 108 -10.62 -6.76 -14.47
CA GLU A 108 -10.16 -5.59 -15.21
C GLU A 108 -9.42 -4.65 -14.26
N VAL A 109 -8.31 -4.10 -14.78
CA VAL A 109 -7.50 -3.10 -14.10
C VAL A 109 -7.55 -1.82 -14.90
N THR A 110 -7.96 -0.74 -14.25
CA THR A 110 -7.89 0.60 -14.83
C THR A 110 -6.57 1.24 -14.43
N GLU A 111 -5.89 1.85 -15.39
CA GLU A 111 -4.62 2.54 -15.18
C GLU A 111 -4.79 4.03 -15.45
N TYR A 112 -4.21 4.86 -14.58
CA TYR A 112 -4.14 6.31 -14.68
C TYR A 112 -2.69 6.75 -14.60
N ARG A 113 -2.35 7.85 -15.28
CA ARG A 113 -1.00 8.40 -15.33
C ARG A 113 -1.04 9.90 -15.11
N CYS A 114 -0.05 10.43 -14.39
CA CYS A 114 0.11 11.85 -14.13
C CYS A 114 1.60 12.21 -14.21
N PRO A 115 2.02 13.12 -15.09
CA PRO A 115 3.40 13.56 -15.15
C PRO A 115 3.81 14.20 -13.82
N LEU A 116 5.01 13.87 -13.34
CA LEU A 116 5.55 14.42 -12.11
C LEU A 116 7.08 14.46 -12.22
N SER A 117 7.68 15.63 -11.99
CA SER A 117 9.14 15.74 -12.07
C SER A 117 9.82 14.92 -10.97
N LYS A 118 11.05 14.49 -11.26
CA LYS A 118 11.86 13.72 -10.30
C LYS A 118 12.14 14.50 -9.02
N ASP A 119 12.28 15.82 -9.09
CA ASP A 119 12.52 16.65 -7.92
C ASP A 119 11.33 16.60 -6.95
N ILE A 120 10.11 16.73 -7.46
CA ILE A 120 8.89 16.58 -6.66
C ILE A 120 8.78 15.15 -6.11
N ALA A 121 9.03 14.13 -6.93
CA ALA A 121 8.98 12.73 -6.52
C ALA A 121 9.97 12.40 -5.38
N LYS A 122 11.09 13.11 -5.29
CA LYS A 122 12.09 12.95 -4.23
C LYS A 122 11.52 13.21 -2.83
N HIS A 123 10.65 14.19 -2.66
CA HIS A 123 10.01 14.48 -1.37
C HIS A 123 9.16 13.30 -0.88
N PHE A 124 8.37 12.71 -1.77
CA PHE A 124 7.56 11.52 -1.44
C PHE A 124 8.44 10.31 -1.13
N LYS A 125 9.53 10.11 -1.88
CA LYS A 125 10.51 9.05 -1.58
C LYS A 125 11.07 9.21 -0.18
N GLN A 126 11.51 10.42 0.20
CA GLN A 126 12.06 10.70 1.52
C GLN A 126 11.02 10.42 2.63
N LEU A 127 9.77 10.84 2.45
CA LEU A 127 8.69 10.52 3.39
C LEU A 127 8.51 9.01 3.54
N PHE A 128 8.50 8.24 2.45
CA PHE A 128 8.29 6.79 2.51
C PHE A 128 9.50 6.08 3.15
N GLU A 129 10.70 6.54 2.90
CA GLU A 129 11.92 6.07 3.58
C GLU A 129 11.83 6.34 5.09
N ALA A 130 11.52 7.56 5.48
CA ALA A 130 11.40 7.95 6.88
C ALA A 130 10.32 7.13 7.61
N ALA A 131 9.14 6.99 7.00
CA ALA A 131 8.06 6.20 7.56
C ALA A 131 8.42 4.71 7.70
N THR A 132 9.15 4.15 6.73
CA THR A 132 9.58 2.75 6.76
C THR A 132 10.67 2.51 7.79
N ILE A 133 11.69 3.38 7.87
CA ILE A 133 12.79 3.28 8.84
C ILE A 133 12.25 3.42 10.28
N SER A 134 11.27 4.30 10.51
CA SER A 134 10.64 4.48 11.82
C SER A 134 9.67 3.36 12.20
N SER A 135 9.44 2.37 11.33
CA SER A 135 8.47 1.30 11.59
C SER A 135 8.82 0.46 12.82
N SER A 136 7.81 -0.10 13.49
CA SER A 136 7.99 -0.89 14.71
C SER A 136 7.05 -2.09 14.75
N VAL A 137 7.56 -3.25 15.13
CA VAL A 137 6.76 -4.46 15.33
C VAL A 137 5.70 -4.30 16.42
N LEU A 138 5.92 -3.40 17.38
CA LEU A 138 4.97 -3.09 18.45
C LEU A 138 3.78 -2.26 17.95
N ALA A 139 3.87 -1.65 16.77
CA ALA A 139 2.78 -0.89 16.17
C ALA A 139 1.70 -1.77 15.53
N LYS A 140 1.87 -3.10 15.53
CA LYS A 140 1.02 -4.04 14.81
C LYS A 140 -0.43 -4.01 15.31
N ARG A 141 -1.36 -3.78 14.39
CA ARG A 141 -2.80 -3.92 14.61
C ARG A 141 -3.38 -4.89 13.61
N PHE A 142 -4.41 -5.60 14.04
CA PHE A 142 -5.20 -6.49 13.21
C PHE A 142 -6.66 -6.09 13.32
N GLY A 143 -7.36 -6.17 12.19
CA GLY A 143 -8.79 -6.03 12.11
C GLY A 143 -9.35 -7.02 11.08
N SER A 144 -10.64 -7.35 11.20
CA SER A 144 -11.36 -8.16 10.20
C SER A 144 -11.76 -7.31 8.99
N ASP A 145 -12.21 -6.08 9.26
CA ASP A 145 -12.75 -5.16 8.26
C ASP A 145 -11.98 -3.86 8.27
N GLY A 146 -11.51 -3.42 7.10
CA GLY A 146 -10.74 -2.20 6.99
C GLY A 146 -9.91 -2.14 5.73
N ILE A 147 -8.92 -1.25 5.74
CA ILE A 147 -8.03 -1.03 4.62
C ILE A 147 -6.58 -1.18 5.08
N MET A 148 -5.85 -2.07 4.43
CA MET A 148 -4.40 -2.16 4.58
C MET A 148 -3.73 -1.22 3.60
N TYR A 149 -2.83 -0.40 4.11
CA TYR A 149 -1.93 0.43 3.32
C TYR A 149 -0.52 -0.10 3.49
N GLN A 150 0.13 -0.43 2.39
CA GLN A 150 1.53 -0.85 2.38
C GLN A 150 2.34 0.12 1.55
N ILE A 151 3.41 0.66 2.11
CA ILE A 151 4.36 1.52 1.39
C ILE A 151 5.66 0.77 1.13
N TYR A 152 6.32 1.13 0.04
CA TYR A 152 7.60 0.59 -0.40
C TYR A 152 8.61 1.72 -0.51
N SER A 153 9.75 1.55 0.14
CA SER A 153 10.90 2.42 0.04
C SER A 153 12.00 1.67 -0.70
N GLY A 154 12.09 1.92 -2.00
CA GLY A 154 12.92 1.12 -2.89
C GLY A 154 12.46 -0.35 -2.95
N ASN A 155 13.34 -1.24 -3.41
CA ASN A 155 13.00 -2.65 -3.65
C ASN A 155 13.09 -3.55 -2.41
N LEU A 156 13.66 -3.07 -1.30
CA LEU A 156 14.04 -3.93 -0.16
C LEU A 156 13.18 -3.71 1.10
N TRP A 157 12.60 -2.52 1.28
CA TRP A 157 11.94 -2.18 2.53
C TRP A 157 10.48 -1.85 2.30
N SER A 158 9.62 -2.45 3.10
CA SER A 158 8.20 -2.10 3.11
C SER A 158 7.63 -2.10 4.52
N ALA A 159 6.68 -1.22 4.73
CA ALA A 159 5.95 -1.11 5.99
C ALA A 159 4.47 -0.92 5.72
N GLU A 160 3.64 -1.30 6.69
CA GLU A 160 2.19 -1.35 6.53
C GLU A 160 1.46 -0.74 7.73
N CYS A 161 0.24 -0.26 7.50
CA CYS A 161 -0.70 0.11 8.56
C CYS A 161 -2.13 -0.29 8.19
N TRP A 162 -2.90 -0.62 9.22
CA TRP A 162 -4.31 -1.04 9.10
C TRP A 162 -5.23 0.06 9.59
N SER A 163 -6.06 0.63 8.70
CA SER A 163 -7.12 1.60 9.02
C SER A 163 -6.74 2.59 10.14
N PRO A 164 -5.66 3.38 9.96
CA PRO A 164 -5.20 4.27 11.03
C PRO A 164 -6.18 5.41 11.27
N LYS A 165 -6.25 5.92 12.51
CA LYS A 165 -7.03 7.13 12.84
C LYS A 165 -6.40 8.34 12.15
N GLU A 166 -7.24 9.24 11.62
CA GLU A 166 -6.81 10.38 10.79
C GLU A 166 -5.84 11.34 11.50
N ASN A 167 -5.98 11.52 12.80
CA ASN A 167 -5.13 12.43 13.60
C ASN A 167 -3.77 11.83 13.98
N THR A 168 -3.45 10.60 13.54
CA THR A 168 -2.15 9.96 13.78
C THR A 168 -1.19 10.18 12.61
N ASN A 169 0.11 9.96 12.81
CA ASN A 169 1.09 10.06 11.72
C ASN A 169 0.77 9.10 10.56
N CYS A 170 0.39 7.85 10.88
CA CYS A 170 -0.07 6.89 9.87
C CYS A 170 -1.34 7.36 9.17
N GLY A 171 -2.29 7.99 9.90
CA GLY A 171 -3.49 8.58 9.31
C GLY A 171 -3.17 9.72 8.36
N LYS A 172 -2.30 10.65 8.74
CA LYS A 172 -1.81 11.74 7.87
C LYS A 172 -1.12 11.19 6.62
N LEU A 173 -0.26 10.17 6.78
CA LEU A 173 0.34 9.49 5.63
C LEU A 173 -0.73 8.94 4.69
N VAL A 174 -1.75 8.23 5.21
CA VAL A 174 -2.85 7.70 4.40
C VAL A 174 -3.63 8.79 3.67
N GLN A 175 -3.82 9.97 4.27
CA GLN A 175 -4.44 11.11 3.56
C GLN A 175 -3.57 11.57 2.37
N ILE A 176 -2.25 11.62 2.53
CA ILE A 176 -1.31 11.89 1.43
C ILE A 176 -1.46 10.85 0.32
N LEU A 177 -1.47 9.53 0.66
CA LEU A 177 -1.65 8.46 -0.34
C LEU A 177 -2.96 8.61 -1.11
N LYS A 178 -4.07 8.92 -0.43
CA LYS A 178 -5.37 9.16 -1.06
C LYS A 178 -5.34 10.36 -2.01
N LYS A 179 -4.75 11.49 -1.59
CA LYS A 179 -4.60 12.68 -2.45
C LYS A 179 -3.77 12.38 -3.70
N ILE A 180 -2.65 11.64 -3.57
CA ILE A 180 -1.84 11.22 -4.72
C ILE A 180 -2.70 10.42 -5.71
N THR A 181 -3.48 9.42 -5.25
CA THR A 181 -4.31 8.62 -6.14
C THR A 181 -5.41 9.43 -6.82
N GLU A 182 -6.06 10.35 -6.09
CA GLU A 182 -7.08 11.24 -6.61
C GLU A 182 -6.52 12.18 -7.69
N TYR A 183 -5.43 12.89 -7.38
CA TYR A 183 -4.81 13.81 -8.33
C TYR A 183 -4.19 13.09 -9.54
N THR A 184 -3.72 11.85 -9.37
CA THR A 184 -3.27 11.02 -10.49
C THR A 184 -4.44 10.65 -11.41
N LYS A 185 -5.60 10.26 -10.86
CA LYS A 185 -6.82 10.00 -11.65
C LYS A 185 -7.27 11.21 -12.46
N GLU A 186 -7.18 12.39 -11.86
CA GLU A 186 -7.62 13.64 -12.46
C GLU A 186 -6.54 14.30 -13.31
N ASN A 187 -5.35 13.71 -13.42
CA ASN A 187 -4.18 14.26 -14.12
C ASN A 187 -3.83 15.69 -13.66
N LYS A 188 -3.72 15.88 -12.34
CA LYS A 188 -3.46 17.19 -11.70
C LYS A 188 -2.07 17.26 -11.06
N PRO A 189 -0.97 17.34 -11.83
CA PRO A 189 0.40 17.34 -11.27
C PRO A 189 0.67 18.53 -10.34
N LYS A 190 0.10 19.71 -10.63
CA LYS A 190 0.26 20.90 -9.78
C LYS A 190 -0.35 20.73 -8.38
N GLU A 191 -1.42 19.94 -8.25
CA GLU A 191 -2.00 19.65 -6.94
C GLU A 191 -1.13 18.70 -6.14
N ILE A 192 -0.44 17.75 -6.80
CA ILE A 192 0.57 16.90 -6.15
C ILE A 192 1.75 17.75 -5.68
N GLU A 193 2.23 18.69 -6.49
CA GLU A 193 3.33 19.60 -6.13
C GLU A 193 2.96 20.47 -4.89
N LYS A 194 1.75 20.98 -4.80
CA LYS A 194 1.29 21.75 -3.65
C LYS A 194 1.28 20.99 -2.32
N MET A 195 1.39 19.67 -2.35
CA MET A 195 1.45 18.83 -1.15
C MET A 195 2.85 18.82 -0.50
N ILE A 196 3.89 19.30 -1.18
CA ILE A 196 5.28 19.21 -0.69
C ILE A 196 5.45 19.71 0.74
N PRO A 197 4.92 20.88 1.16
CA PRO A 197 5.07 21.34 2.55
C PRO A 197 4.49 20.37 3.58
N GLU A 198 3.32 19.77 3.31
CA GLU A 198 2.69 18.75 4.16
C GLU A 198 3.51 17.46 4.20
N VAL A 199 4.06 17.04 3.05
CA VAL A 199 4.94 15.86 2.91
C VAL A 199 6.21 16.02 3.71
N ASP A 200 6.89 17.17 3.60
CA ASP A 200 8.14 17.45 4.29
C ASP A 200 7.96 17.57 5.81
N GLU A 201 6.86 18.17 6.28
CA GLU A 201 6.52 18.22 7.69
C GLU A 201 6.30 16.83 8.27
N LEU A 202 5.54 15.99 7.56
CA LEU A 202 5.29 14.61 8.01
C LEU A 202 6.57 13.76 7.94
N CYS A 203 7.45 13.98 6.96
CA CYS A 203 8.76 13.34 6.88
C CYS A 203 9.58 13.59 8.16
N LYS A 204 9.75 14.85 8.56
CA LYS A 204 10.44 15.23 9.81
C LYS A 204 9.81 14.57 11.05
N THR A 205 8.49 14.43 11.05
CA THR A 205 7.78 13.77 12.16
C THR A 205 8.13 12.30 12.26
N PHE A 206 8.28 11.58 11.14
CA PHE A 206 8.75 10.19 11.14
C PHE A 206 10.24 10.09 11.47
N GLU A 207 11.08 10.98 10.97
CA GLU A 207 12.51 11.03 11.32
C GLU A 207 12.74 11.21 12.83
N ALA A 208 11.93 12.01 13.48
CA ALA A 208 11.98 12.18 14.95
C ALA A 208 11.68 10.88 15.73
N LEU A 209 11.11 9.86 15.07
CA LEU A 209 10.82 8.55 15.64
C LEU A 209 11.94 7.52 15.40
N TYR A 210 13.03 7.88 14.74
CA TYR A 210 14.13 6.96 14.50
C TYR A 210 14.68 6.40 15.81
N PRO A 211 15.13 5.14 15.81
CA PRO A 211 15.82 4.60 16.98
C PRO A 211 17.03 5.47 17.29
N LYS A 212 17.11 5.96 18.52
CA LYS A 212 18.34 6.61 19.01
C LYS A 212 19.37 5.49 19.19
N ILE A 213 20.44 5.55 18.41
CA ILE A 213 21.62 4.69 18.53
C ILE A 213 22.43 5.13 19.74
#